data_2fc8a060cc7168c9e3f577ea3e4544ca
#
_entry.id   2fc8a060cc7168c9e3f577ea3e4544ca
#
_cell.length_a   1.000
_cell.length_b   1.000
_cell.length_c   1.000
_cell.angle_alpha   90.00
_cell.angle_beta   90.00
_cell.angle_gamma   90.00
#
_symmetry.space_group_name_H-M   'P 1'
#
loop_
_entity.id
_entity.type
_entity.pdbx_description
1 polymer ?
#
loop_
_entity_poly.entity_id
_entity_poly.type
_entity_poly.pdbx_seq_one_letter_code
_entity_poly.pdbx_strand_id
1 'polypeptide(L)'
;MTHQIQQFHVKGGPQYGRDNLPKLRASLAQAGLDGFLIPHEDEYNNEYLPANAERLAWATGFTGSAGAAAVLGDIAAVFVDGRYTEQVKSQVDNSLFDYEDLVKTGLAGWIRKTAKPGQTIGYDPRLHSPDALTKLQDAADKTGAKLVAVETNPIDAAWDDRPAAPMAAVHPQ
;
A
#
# COMPACT_ATOMS: atom_id res chain seq x y z
N MET A 1 -15.32 4.62 25.50
CA MET A 1 -15.40 3.18 25.27
C MET A 1 -14.22 2.71 24.48
N THR A 2 -13.45 1.89 25.11
CA THR A 2 -12.25 1.36 24.47
C THR A 2 -12.57 0.48 23.26
N HIS A 3 -13.71 -0.18 23.28
CA HIS A 3 -14.09 -1.03 22.17
C HIS A 3 -14.24 -0.24 20.87
N GLN A 4 -14.75 0.97 20.98
CA GLN A 4 -14.95 1.79 19.78
C GLN A 4 -13.64 2.18 19.14
N ILE A 5 -12.62 2.42 19.96
CA ILE A 5 -11.30 2.75 19.44
C ILE A 5 -10.76 1.56 18.63
N GLN A 6 -10.93 0.36 19.15
CA GLN A 6 -10.44 -0.83 18.48
C GLN A 6 -11.13 -1.07 17.14
N GLN A 7 -12.38 -0.64 17.04
CA GLN A 7 -13.12 -0.82 15.80
C GLN A 7 -12.53 -0.05 14.63
N PHE A 8 -11.74 0.97 14.90
CA PHE A 8 -11.14 1.78 13.86
C PHE A 8 -9.82 1.22 13.37
N HIS A 9 -9.31 0.15 13.97
CA HIS A 9 -8.05 -0.42 13.57
C HIS A 9 -8.24 -1.65 12.71
N VAL A 10 -7.45 -1.74 11.65
CA VAL A 10 -7.38 -2.94 10.84
C VAL A 10 -6.60 -3.98 11.63
N LYS A 11 -7.21 -5.12 11.85
CA LYS A 11 -6.62 -6.13 12.72
C LYS A 11 -5.62 -7.03 12.02
N GLY A 12 -5.65 -7.04 10.70
CA GLY A 12 -4.76 -7.89 9.94
C GLY A 12 -5.32 -9.28 9.69
N GLY A 13 -4.65 -10.02 8.84
CA GLY A 13 -5.01 -11.37 8.49
C GLY A 13 -5.34 -11.53 7.01
N PRO A 14 -5.33 -12.80 6.53
CA PRO A 14 -5.49 -13.06 5.08
C PRO A 14 -6.80 -12.59 4.49
N GLN A 15 -7.85 -12.50 5.32
CA GLN A 15 -9.15 -12.12 4.83
C GLN A 15 -9.16 -10.71 4.25
N TYR A 16 -8.34 -9.81 4.79
CA TYR A 16 -8.29 -8.45 4.26
C TYR A 16 -7.87 -8.41 2.79
N GLY A 17 -6.83 -9.15 2.43
CA GLY A 17 -6.42 -9.22 1.03
C GLY A 17 -7.47 -9.89 0.15
N ARG A 18 -8.07 -10.95 0.64
CA ARG A 18 -9.10 -11.67 -0.11
C ARG A 18 -10.29 -10.79 -0.42
N ASP A 19 -10.74 -10.01 0.55
CA ASP A 19 -11.91 -9.15 0.38
C ASP A 19 -11.57 -7.87 -0.36
N ASN A 20 -10.40 -7.30 -0.13
CA ASN A 20 -10.12 -5.93 -0.51
C ASN A 20 -9.26 -5.78 -1.77
N LEU A 21 -8.44 -6.77 -2.11
CA LEU A 21 -7.66 -6.68 -3.34
C LEU A 21 -8.54 -6.53 -4.58
N PRO A 22 -9.63 -7.29 -4.72
CA PRO A 22 -10.53 -7.07 -5.85
C PRO A 22 -11.13 -5.66 -5.87
N LYS A 23 -11.46 -5.12 -4.70
CA LYS A 23 -11.99 -3.76 -4.62
C LYS A 23 -10.95 -2.73 -5.07
N LEU A 24 -9.71 -2.94 -4.66
CA LEU A 24 -8.62 -2.06 -5.08
C LEU A 24 -8.43 -2.13 -6.59
N ARG A 25 -8.43 -3.32 -7.15
CA ARG A 25 -8.27 -3.48 -8.60
C ARG A 25 -9.40 -2.79 -9.37
N ALA A 26 -10.63 -2.88 -8.88
CA ALA A 26 -11.74 -2.17 -9.50
C ALA A 26 -11.55 -0.65 -9.43
N SER A 27 -11.05 -0.16 -8.30
CA SER A 27 -10.78 1.26 -8.13
C SER A 27 -9.68 1.73 -9.07
N LEU A 28 -8.63 0.93 -9.25
CA LEU A 28 -7.56 1.25 -10.18
C LEU A 28 -8.07 1.32 -11.61
N ALA A 29 -8.92 0.38 -12.00
CA ALA A 29 -9.51 0.39 -13.34
C ALA A 29 -10.31 1.65 -13.59
N GLN A 30 -11.08 2.09 -12.60
CA GLN A 30 -11.85 3.32 -12.72
C GLN A 30 -10.95 4.54 -12.84
N ALA A 31 -9.80 4.51 -12.21
CA ALA A 31 -8.84 5.62 -12.27
C ALA A 31 -7.93 5.56 -13.49
N GLY A 32 -8.05 4.53 -14.31
CA GLY A 32 -7.20 4.36 -15.48
C GLY A 32 -5.78 3.95 -15.17
N LEU A 33 -5.57 3.27 -14.05
CA LEU A 33 -4.26 2.83 -13.61
C LEU A 33 -4.09 1.34 -13.77
N ASP A 34 -2.91 0.91 -14.18
CA ASP A 34 -2.56 -0.50 -14.26
C ASP A 34 -2.05 -1.03 -12.92
N GLY A 35 -1.50 -0.16 -12.09
CA GLY A 35 -0.97 -0.55 -10.81
C GLY A 35 -0.91 0.59 -9.82
N PHE A 36 -0.56 0.26 -8.59
CA PHE A 36 -0.48 1.25 -7.50
C PHE A 36 0.53 0.80 -6.46
N LEU A 37 1.24 1.77 -5.89
CA LEU A 37 2.25 1.53 -4.87
C LEU A 37 1.72 1.94 -3.51
N ILE A 38 1.86 1.07 -2.51
CA ILE A 38 1.29 1.25 -1.17
C ILE A 38 2.41 1.20 -0.14
N PRO A 39 2.88 2.35 0.35
CA PRO A 39 3.87 2.34 1.43
C PRO A 39 3.18 2.23 2.79
N HIS A 40 3.95 1.93 3.81
CA HIS A 40 3.48 1.92 5.19
C HIS A 40 3.79 3.26 5.84
N GLU A 41 3.17 4.31 5.33
CA GLU A 41 3.40 5.66 5.82
C GLU A 41 2.12 6.46 5.65
N ASP A 42 1.93 7.42 6.53
CA ASP A 42 0.86 8.41 6.34
C ASP A 42 1.49 9.72 5.86
N GLU A 43 0.63 10.71 5.62
CA GLU A 43 1.13 11.99 5.10
C GLU A 43 1.96 12.76 6.12
N TYR A 44 2.04 12.28 7.35
CA TYR A 44 2.81 12.92 8.42
C TYR A 44 4.05 12.12 8.81
N ASN A 45 4.28 10.96 8.17
CA ASN A 45 5.41 10.08 8.48
C ASN A 45 5.44 9.67 9.94
N ASN A 46 4.29 9.45 10.53
CA ASN A 46 4.22 9.02 11.93
C ASN A 46 4.59 7.55 12.05
N GLU A 47 5.26 7.21 13.14
CA GLU A 47 5.59 5.83 13.43
C GLU A 47 4.32 5.01 13.68
N TYR A 48 3.36 5.61 14.37
CA TYR A 48 2.08 4.96 14.64
C TYR A 48 1.02 5.59 13.76
N LEU A 49 0.49 4.81 12.85
CA LEU A 49 -0.49 5.29 11.91
C LEU A 49 -1.87 5.34 12.53
N PRO A 50 -2.66 6.41 12.29
CA PRO A 50 -4.08 6.38 12.61
C PRO A 50 -4.77 5.28 11.80
N ALA A 51 -5.88 4.77 12.30
CA ALA A 51 -6.59 3.70 11.62
C ALA A 51 -6.96 4.06 10.18
N ASN A 52 -7.31 5.33 9.94
CA ASN A 52 -7.68 5.76 8.60
C ASN A 52 -6.52 5.81 7.61
N ALA A 53 -5.27 5.71 8.09
CA ALA A 53 -4.09 5.69 7.24
C ALA A 53 -3.49 4.30 7.10
N GLU A 54 -4.11 3.26 7.64
CA GLU A 54 -3.60 1.90 7.57
C GLU A 54 -3.97 1.24 6.25
N ARG A 55 -3.58 1.86 5.15
CA ARG A 55 -3.93 1.38 3.82
C ARG A 55 -3.27 0.05 3.48
N LEU A 56 -2.04 -0.14 3.94
CA LEU A 56 -1.32 -1.39 3.70
C LEU A 56 -2.06 -2.58 4.34
N ALA A 57 -2.48 -2.41 5.60
CA ALA A 57 -3.18 -3.49 6.30
C ALA A 57 -4.54 -3.77 5.66
N TRP A 58 -5.25 -2.73 5.24
CA TRP A 58 -6.53 -2.92 4.58
C TRP A 58 -6.39 -3.74 3.30
N ALA A 59 -5.39 -3.41 2.49
CA ALA A 59 -5.24 -4.03 1.18
C ALA A 59 -4.67 -5.45 1.27
N THR A 60 -3.82 -5.72 2.27
CA THR A 60 -3.04 -6.96 2.30
C THR A 60 -3.27 -7.80 3.54
N GLY A 61 -3.65 -7.18 4.65
CA GLY A 61 -3.74 -7.85 5.95
C GLY A 61 -2.46 -7.74 6.78
N PHE A 62 -1.38 -7.20 6.24
CA PHE A 62 -0.12 -7.09 6.97
C PHE A 62 -0.12 -5.87 7.89
N THR A 63 0.18 -6.09 9.17
CA THR A 63 0.15 -5.02 10.19
C THR A 63 1.50 -4.73 10.82
N GLY A 64 2.60 -5.26 10.28
CA GLY A 64 3.92 -4.98 10.81
C GLY A 64 4.29 -3.50 10.67
N SER A 65 5.27 -3.04 11.45
CA SER A 65 5.64 -1.63 11.51
C SER A 65 6.51 -1.19 10.33
N ALA A 66 6.97 -2.11 9.50
CA ALA A 66 7.73 -1.78 8.31
C ALA A 66 7.27 -2.68 7.18
N GLY A 67 6.99 -2.09 6.04
CA GLY A 67 6.52 -2.86 4.90
C GLY A 67 5.99 -1.97 3.81
N ALA A 68 5.61 -2.59 2.71
CA ALA A 68 5.00 -1.92 1.58
C ALA A 68 4.26 -2.97 0.76
N ALA A 69 3.50 -2.52 -0.21
CA ALA A 69 2.86 -3.43 -1.15
C ALA A 69 2.75 -2.76 -2.51
N ALA A 70 2.57 -3.56 -3.54
CA ALA A 70 2.38 -3.07 -4.89
C ALA A 70 1.43 -3.99 -5.62
N VAL A 71 0.63 -3.41 -6.50
CA VAL A 71 -0.28 -4.13 -7.37
C VAL A 71 0.01 -3.69 -8.78
N LEU A 72 0.08 -4.62 -9.72
CA LEU A 72 0.29 -4.30 -11.13
C LEU A 72 -0.39 -5.37 -11.98
N GLY A 73 -1.52 -5.00 -12.58
CA GLY A 73 -2.31 -5.96 -13.33
C GLY A 73 -2.77 -7.11 -12.43
N ASP A 74 -2.42 -8.32 -12.83
CA ASP A 74 -2.83 -9.52 -12.11
C ASP A 74 -1.85 -9.91 -10.99
N ILE A 75 -0.74 -9.21 -10.86
CA ILE A 75 0.26 -9.54 -9.85
C ILE A 75 0.23 -8.53 -8.72
N ALA A 76 0.64 -9.00 -7.55
CA ALA A 76 0.72 -8.15 -6.37
C ALA A 76 1.82 -8.70 -5.47
N ALA A 77 2.43 -7.84 -4.68
CA ALA A 77 3.51 -8.23 -3.78
C ALA A 77 3.43 -7.45 -2.48
N VAL A 78 3.85 -8.09 -1.40
CA VAL A 78 4.03 -7.46 -0.09
C VAL A 78 5.52 -7.51 0.23
N PHE A 79 6.05 -6.39 0.66
CA PHE A 79 7.48 -6.22 0.93
C PHE A 79 7.69 -6.10 2.44
N VAL A 80 8.49 -6.98 3.01
CA VAL A 80 8.78 -6.96 4.45
C VAL A 80 10.27 -7.13 4.67
N ASP A 81 10.75 -6.66 5.81
CA ASP A 81 12.13 -6.94 6.19
C ASP A 81 12.20 -8.24 7.00
N GLY A 82 13.43 -8.67 7.32
CA GLY A 82 13.63 -9.99 7.95
C GLY A 82 12.91 -10.19 9.27
N ARG A 83 12.55 -9.10 9.96
CA ARG A 83 11.83 -9.22 11.24
C ARG A 83 10.41 -9.72 11.08
N TYR A 84 9.86 -9.62 9.86
CA TYR A 84 8.43 -9.89 9.63
C TYR A 84 8.17 -11.07 8.72
N THR A 85 9.18 -11.89 8.44
CA THR A 85 9.01 -13.01 7.50
C THR A 85 7.99 -14.04 7.98
N GLU A 86 7.90 -14.26 9.29
CA GLU A 86 6.89 -15.18 9.81
C GLU A 86 5.52 -14.52 9.91
N GLN A 87 5.48 -13.26 10.29
CA GLN A 87 4.22 -12.54 10.42
C GLN A 87 3.51 -12.44 9.07
N VAL A 88 4.25 -12.17 7.99
CA VAL A 88 3.63 -12.03 6.69
C VAL A 88 2.99 -13.35 6.24
N LYS A 89 3.58 -14.48 6.60
CA LYS A 89 3.01 -15.79 6.24
C LYS A 89 1.66 -16.02 6.89
N SER A 90 1.46 -15.51 8.09
CA SER A 90 0.19 -15.69 8.79
C SER A 90 -0.85 -14.63 8.44
N GLN A 91 -0.42 -13.47 7.99
CA GLN A 91 -1.33 -12.34 7.75
C GLN A 91 -1.68 -12.09 6.30
N VAL A 92 -0.88 -12.60 5.37
CA VAL A 92 -1.05 -12.30 3.94
C VAL A 92 -1.23 -13.58 3.16
N ASP A 93 -2.27 -13.63 2.34
CA ASP A 93 -2.58 -14.81 1.52
C ASP A 93 -1.55 -14.90 0.39
N ASN A 94 -0.74 -15.95 0.41
CA ASN A 94 0.34 -16.12 -0.57
C ASN A 94 -0.16 -16.52 -1.96
N SER A 95 -1.44 -16.84 -2.08
CA SER A 95 -2.02 -17.06 -3.41
C SER A 95 -2.37 -15.76 -4.11
N LEU A 96 -2.43 -14.65 -3.34
CA LEU A 96 -2.76 -13.33 -3.88
C LEU A 96 -1.53 -12.43 -3.99
N PHE A 97 -0.56 -12.60 -3.10
CA PHE A 97 0.60 -11.71 -3.02
C PHE A 97 1.88 -12.54 -2.99
N ASP A 98 2.88 -12.11 -3.75
CA ASP A 98 4.25 -12.59 -3.57
C ASP A 98 4.86 -11.90 -2.36
N TYR A 99 5.73 -12.60 -1.65
CA TYR A 99 6.46 -12.01 -0.53
C TYR A 99 7.83 -11.56 -1.05
N GLU A 100 8.14 -10.29 -0.86
CA GLU A 100 9.39 -9.71 -1.36
C GLU A 100 10.17 -9.07 -0.21
N ASP A 101 11.47 -8.92 -0.41
CA ASP A 101 12.33 -8.31 0.58
C ASP A 101 12.27 -6.78 0.44
N LEU A 102 11.94 -6.10 1.54
CA LEU A 102 11.77 -4.66 1.52
C LEU A 102 13.07 -3.92 1.22
N VAL A 103 14.18 -4.44 1.75
CA VAL A 103 15.47 -3.78 1.61
C VAL A 103 16.14 -4.14 0.29
N LYS A 104 16.20 -5.43 -0.03
CA LYS A 104 16.92 -5.88 -1.22
C LYS A 104 16.19 -5.55 -2.50
N THR A 105 14.88 -5.81 -2.54
CA THR A 105 14.08 -5.56 -3.73
C THR A 105 13.42 -4.20 -3.67
N GLY A 106 12.60 -3.98 -2.65
CA GLY A 106 11.85 -2.75 -2.51
C GLY A 106 10.90 -2.51 -3.67
N LEU A 107 10.15 -1.41 -3.59
CA LEU A 107 9.20 -1.05 -4.64
C LEU A 107 9.91 -0.81 -5.97
N ALA A 108 11.02 -0.09 -5.96
CA ALA A 108 11.74 0.23 -7.19
C ALA A 108 12.29 -1.03 -7.85
N GLY A 109 12.88 -1.93 -7.07
CA GLY A 109 13.39 -3.19 -7.61
C GLY A 109 12.29 -4.04 -8.22
N TRP A 110 11.13 -4.06 -7.58
CA TRP A 110 10.00 -4.82 -8.08
C TRP A 110 9.48 -4.25 -9.40
N ILE A 111 9.42 -2.92 -9.51
CA ILE A 111 9.03 -2.27 -10.76
C ILE A 111 10.00 -2.68 -11.87
N ARG A 112 11.30 -2.65 -11.60
CA ARG A 112 12.29 -3.01 -12.62
C ARG A 112 12.12 -4.43 -13.14
N LYS A 113 11.67 -5.36 -12.30
CA LYS A 113 11.55 -6.76 -12.74
C LYS A 113 10.16 -7.13 -13.22
N THR A 114 9.14 -6.33 -12.98
CA THR A 114 7.76 -6.71 -13.31
C THR A 114 7.07 -5.77 -14.27
N ALA A 115 7.38 -4.49 -14.26
CA ALA A 115 6.67 -3.51 -15.08
C ALA A 115 7.01 -3.66 -16.55
N LYS A 116 6.06 -3.32 -17.40
CA LYS A 116 6.19 -3.43 -18.85
C LYS A 116 5.96 -2.07 -19.48
N PRO A 117 6.50 -1.86 -20.69
CA PRO A 117 6.31 -0.59 -21.37
C PRO A 117 4.83 -0.25 -21.54
N GLY A 118 4.51 1.00 -21.29
CA GLY A 118 3.15 1.50 -21.46
C GLY A 118 2.25 1.36 -20.25
N GLN A 119 2.68 0.62 -19.22
CA GLN A 119 1.86 0.49 -18.00
C GLN A 119 1.91 1.78 -17.19
N THR A 120 0.79 2.12 -16.59
CA THR A 120 0.65 3.31 -15.75
C THR A 120 0.54 2.88 -14.28
N ILE A 121 1.50 3.32 -13.47
CA ILE A 121 1.57 2.95 -12.06
C ILE A 121 1.33 4.21 -11.25
N GLY A 122 0.28 4.19 -10.41
CA GLY A 122 -0.06 5.33 -9.57
C GLY A 122 0.65 5.29 -8.23
N TYR A 123 0.83 6.44 -7.65
CA TYR A 123 1.34 6.57 -6.30
C TYR A 123 0.72 7.79 -5.64
N ASP A 124 0.61 7.77 -4.32
CA ASP A 124 0.12 8.90 -3.55
C ASP A 124 1.33 9.76 -3.16
N PRO A 125 1.47 10.97 -3.74
CA PRO A 125 2.68 11.75 -3.52
C PRO A 125 2.88 12.21 -2.08
N ARG A 126 1.83 12.20 -1.28
CA ARG A 126 1.92 12.58 0.12
C ARG A 126 2.62 11.53 0.98
N LEU A 127 2.75 10.31 0.48
CA LEU A 127 3.22 9.17 1.27
C LEU A 127 4.65 8.75 0.96
N HIS A 128 5.30 9.40 0.02
CA HIS A 128 6.66 9.04 -0.41
C HIS A 128 7.59 10.22 -0.24
N SER A 129 8.81 9.95 0.17
CA SER A 129 9.85 10.98 0.23
C SER A 129 10.35 11.31 -1.17
N PRO A 130 10.97 12.50 -1.36
CA PRO A 130 11.56 12.82 -2.66
C PRO A 130 12.60 11.82 -3.13
N ASP A 131 13.43 11.31 -2.22
CA ASP A 131 14.43 10.31 -2.59
C ASP A 131 13.79 9.02 -3.06
N ALA A 132 12.73 8.58 -2.37
CA ALA A 132 12.01 7.38 -2.78
C ALA A 132 11.39 7.56 -4.16
N LEU A 133 10.80 8.74 -4.42
CA LEU A 133 10.20 9.01 -5.72
C LEU A 133 11.22 9.03 -6.84
N THR A 134 12.41 9.54 -6.59
CA THR A 134 13.48 9.54 -7.58
C THR A 134 13.83 8.10 -7.98
N LYS A 135 13.95 7.20 -7.01
CA LYS A 135 14.25 5.80 -7.30
C LYS A 135 13.12 5.12 -8.05
N LEU A 136 11.88 5.43 -7.68
CA LEU A 136 10.74 4.84 -8.36
C LEU A 136 10.63 5.33 -9.79
N GLN A 137 10.87 6.62 -10.02
CA GLN A 137 10.84 7.19 -11.35
C GLN A 137 11.92 6.57 -12.23
N ASP A 138 13.13 6.40 -11.68
CA ASP A 138 14.21 5.76 -12.42
C ASP A 138 13.85 4.34 -12.83
N ALA A 139 13.23 3.59 -11.92
CA ALA A 139 12.81 2.23 -12.21
C ALA A 139 11.74 2.20 -13.30
N ALA A 140 10.77 3.11 -13.23
CA ALA A 140 9.74 3.20 -14.25
C ALA A 140 10.33 3.55 -15.60
N ASP A 141 11.25 4.51 -15.63
CA ASP A 141 11.89 4.94 -16.89
C ASP A 141 12.63 3.77 -17.55
N LYS A 142 13.29 2.93 -16.75
CA LYS A 142 14.03 1.80 -17.30
C LYS A 142 13.15 0.74 -17.93
N THR A 143 11.90 0.64 -17.49
CA THR A 143 10.98 -0.36 -18.02
C THR A 143 10.02 0.20 -19.07
N GLY A 144 10.01 1.52 -19.24
CA GLY A 144 9.04 2.15 -20.13
C GLY A 144 7.67 2.34 -19.53
N ALA A 145 7.52 2.10 -18.25
CA ALA A 145 6.27 2.34 -17.54
C ALA A 145 6.19 3.81 -17.14
N LYS A 146 4.97 4.26 -16.84
CA LYS A 146 4.72 5.63 -16.41
C LYS A 146 4.38 5.64 -14.93
N LEU A 147 4.96 6.57 -14.19
CA LEU A 147 4.67 6.77 -12.79
C LEU A 147 3.82 8.02 -12.65
N VAL A 148 2.63 7.91 -12.06
CA VAL A 148 1.63 8.97 -12.04
C VAL A 148 1.23 9.29 -10.61
N ALA A 149 1.35 10.57 -10.23
CA ALA A 149 0.85 11.03 -8.94
C ALA A 149 -0.68 11.10 -8.98
N VAL A 150 -1.33 10.53 -7.98
CA VAL A 150 -2.79 10.56 -7.91
C VAL A 150 -3.24 11.68 -6.98
N GLU A 151 -4.39 12.28 -7.29
CA GLU A 151 -5.00 13.26 -6.40
C GLU A 151 -5.81 12.59 -5.31
N THR A 152 -6.50 11.51 -5.66
CA THR A 152 -7.27 10.73 -4.71
C THR A 152 -6.68 9.35 -4.65
N ASN A 153 -6.35 8.89 -3.43
CA ASN A 153 -5.79 7.55 -3.25
C ASN A 153 -6.86 6.51 -3.59
N PRO A 154 -6.59 5.61 -4.55
CA PRO A 154 -7.59 4.62 -4.96
C PRO A 154 -8.03 3.69 -3.83
N ILE A 155 -7.20 3.47 -2.82
CA ILE A 155 -7.60 2.69 -1.66
C ILE A 155 -8.68 3.42 -0.89
N ASP A 156 -8.53 4.72 -0.70
CA ASP A 156 -9.52 5.51 0.01
C ASP A 156 -10.87 5.47 -0.71
N ALA A 157 -10.85 5.48 -2.03
CA ALA A 157 -12.06 5.37 -2.82
C ALA A 157 -12.71 3.99 -2.71
N ALA A 158 -11.91 2.94 -2.53
CA ALA A 158 -12.40 1.57 -2.44
C ALA A 158 -12.76 1.12 -1.02
N TRP A 159 -12.28 1.82 -0.02
CA TRP A 159 -12.41 1.44 1.39
C TRP A 159 -13.71 2.00 1.94
N ASP A 160 -14.79 1.24 1.82
CA ASP A 160 -16.14 1.70 2.13
C ASP A 160 -16.32 2.09 3.59
N ASP A 161 -15.69 1.34 4.50
CA ASP A 161 -15.83 1.59 5.93
C ASP A 161 -14.55 2.17 6.53
N ARG A 162 -13.82 2.95 5.74
CA ARG A 162 -12.62 3.61 6.22
C ARG A 162 -12.95 4.53 7.37
N PRO A 163 -12.25 4.39 8.52
CA PRO A 163 -12.51 5.27 9.66
C PRO A 163 -12.24 6.73 9.30
N ALA A 164 -13.02 7.62 9.89
CA ALA A 164 -12.77 9.04 9.71
C ALA A 164 -11.42 9.41 10.33
N ALA A 165 -10.81 10.46 9.79
CA ALA A 165 -9.57 10.96 10.36
C ALA A 165 -9.81 11.31 11.83
N PRO A 166 -8.83 11.02 12.71
CA PRO A 166 -9.03 11.30 14.13
C PRO A 166 -9.25 12.79 14.36
N MET A 167 -10.31 13.12 15.07
CA MET A 167 -10.61 14.51 15.36
C MET A 167 -9.54 15.17 16.21
N ALA A 168 -8.92 14.40 17.08
CA ALA A 168 -7.83 14.92 17.89
C ALA A 168 -6.69 15.45 17.03
N ALA A 169 -6.50 14.90 15.86
CA ALA A 169 -5.43 15.34 14.95
C ALA A 169 -5.70 16.72 14.38
N VAL A 170 -6.98 17.11 14.29
CA VAL A 170 -7.35 18.40 13.73
C VAL A 170 -7.76 19.40 14.79
N HIS A 171 -7.84 18.97 16.03
CA HIS A 171 -8.14 19.87 17.12
C HIS A 171 -6.85 20.29 17.78
N PRO A 172 -6.44 21.53 17.58
CA PRO A 172 -5.28 22.01 18.32
C PRO A 172 -5.70 22.13 19.76
N GLN A 173 -4.99 21.57 20.62
CA GLN A 173 -5.37 21.57 22.01
C GLN A 173 -4.53 22.53 22.79
#